data_483b5d1a5b420717ee186ba5c9c318b8
#
_entry.id   483b5d1a5b420717ee186ba5c9c318b8
#
_cell.length_a   1.000
_cell.length_b   1.000
_cell.length_c   1.000
_cell.angle_alpha   90.00
_cell.angle_beta   90.00
_cell.angle_gamma   90.00
#
_symmetry.space_group_name_H-M   'P 1'
#
loop_
_entity.id
_entity.type
_entity.pdbx_description
1 polymer ?
#
loop_
_entity_poly.entity_id
_entity_poly.type
_entity_poly.pdbx_seq_one_letter_code
_entity_poly.pdbx_strand_id
1 'polypeptide(L)'
;MAKSIRKRVNPFKFENLLKLLFIAVATVMILSACSVRQAQKTLLSAEGVKGAHIGIAIYNDTKGQWLTKYQSDHFFTPASNTKILATYLGLEFLGDSLPGWKMAENADTLFLMPLGDPSFMHPEFSYQPVVELIKNTKKQVVIVANQQQDRFELFGRGWSWADYDQDYQPERSRMPIYGNVAHFYQSNQKITSIKPFYFFRDNVDLDKVVEKNWTRNSSGNRFYTTNESNKSKYFQVPFTQQYAPLLLAVDLLSDTLGKHIEFQNYIAGPTNGIKMIKTVPTDSLLKIMMFRSDNFYADQIVLMASEKLLGRMDDAALIDTVSKTFFTNLPQRMRWVDGSGLSRYNLNTPENYIAILQQMQAKFGEARVKNIFEKGGEGTISAYYKNFPGTMYAKTGTLGGQVALSGFIYTPKQQKLYFSVLVANHMSPTSTQVRRAVETYLTKVTKGM
;
A
#
# COMPACT_ATOMS: atom_id res chain seq x y z
N MET A 1 58.11 -37.90 -34.63
CA MET A 1 58.19 -38.26 -33.19
C MET A 1 57.87 -37.02 -32.34
N ALA A 2 56.67 -36.89 -31.88
CA ALA A 2 56.27 -35.79 -31.00
C ALA A 2 56.16 -36.32 -29.58
N LYS A 3 57.05 -35.89 -28.66
CA LYS A 3 57.02 -36.20 -27.25
C LYS A 3 55.99 -35.33 -26.56
N SER A 4 54.85 -35.94 -26.12
CA SER A 4 53.84 -35.33 -25.23
C SER A 4 54.46 -35.18 -23.83
N ILE A 5 54.69 -33.95 -23.39
CA ILE A 5 55.08 -33.61 -22.03
C ILE A 5 53.78 -33.47 -21.21
N ARG A 6 53.31 -34.54 -20.57
CA ARG A 6 52.28 -34.48 -19.50
C ARG A 6 52.97 -33.92 -18.25
N LYS A 7 52.72 -32.63 -17.94
CA LYS A 7 53.03 -32.05 -16.61
C LYS A 7 52.19 -32.75 -15.56
N ARG A 8 52.80 -33.63 -14.77
CA ARG A 8 52.17 -34.20 -13.55
C ARG A 8 51.97 -33.07 -12.54
N VAL A 9 50.72 -32.70 -12.27
CA VAL A 9 50.35 -31.78 -11.17
C VAL A 9 50.66 -32.54 -9.86
N ASN A 10 51.49 -31.94 -9.00
CA ASN A 10 51.89 -32.55 -7.74
C ASN A 10 50.70 -32.58 -6.82
N PRO A 11 50.15 -33.77 -6.43
CA PRO A 11 48.92 -33.90 -5.64
C PRO A 11 49.00 -33.22 -4.27
N PHE A 12 50.21 -33.13 -3.69
CA PHE A 12 50.45 -32.49 -2.40
C PHE A 12 50.27 -30.95 -2.45
N LYS A 13 50.56 -30.31 -3.57
CA LYS A 13 50.32 -28.86 -3.78
C LYS A 13 48.85 -28.55 -3.99
N PHE A 14 48.11 -29.47 -4.62
CA PHE A 14 46.70 -29.28 -4.89
C PHE A 14 45.87 -29.43 -3.60
N GLU A 15 46.19 -30.38 -2.74
CA GLU A 15 45.51 -30.57 -1.45
C GLU A 15 45.75 -29.40 -0.48
N ASN A 16 46.94 -28.86 -0.42
CA ASN A 16 47.29 -27.70 0.37
C ASN A 16 46.57 -26.42 -0.15
N LEU A 17 46.43 -26.27 -1.46
CA LEU A 17 45.71 -25.16 -2.09
C LEU A 17 44.19 -25.25 -1.74
N LEU A 18 43.62 -26.46 -1.78
CA LEU A 18 42.23 -26.71 -1.35
C LEU A 18 42.01 -26.37 0.12
N LYS A 19 42.93 -26.77 1.01
CA LYS A 19 42.86 -26.45 2.46
C LYS A 19 42.97 -24.94 2.70
N LEU A 20 43.85 -24.22 2.01
CA LEU A 20 43.98 -22.77 2.08
C LEU A 20 42.72 -22.06 1.57
N LEU A 21 42.15 -22.53 0.46
CA LEU A 21 40.90 -22.01 -0.07
C LEU A 21 39.73 -22.22 0.91
N PHE A 22 39.63 -23.39 1.51
CA PHE A 22 38.61 -23.72 2.51
C PHE A 22 38.75 -22.85 3.76
N ILE A 23 39.98 -22.64 4.26
CA ILE A 23 40.27 -21.75 5.40
C ILE A 23 39.90 -20.31 5.05
N ALA A 24 40.28 -19.81 3.86
CA ALA A 24 39.92 -18.46 3.41
C ALA A 24 38.41 -18.26 3.30
N VAL A 25 37.69 -19.23 2.72
CA VAL A 25 36.22 -19.18 2.63
C VAL A 25 35.57 -19.23 4.03
N ALA A 26 36.06 -20.10 4.92
CA ALA A 26 35.56 -20.20 6.29
C ALA A 26 35.82 -18.89 7.07
N THR A 27 36.99 -18.28 6.91
CA THR A 27 37.35 -17.00 7.55
C THR A 27 36.45 -15.87 7.05
N VAL A 28 36.18 -15.78 5.75
CA VAL A 28 35.26 -14.78 5.18
C VAL A 28 33.83 -14.98 5.71
N MET A 29 33.35 -16.22 5.83
CA MET A 29 32.03 -16.51 6.39
C MET A 29 31.93 -16.10 7.88
N ILE A 30 32.97 -16.37 8.68
CA ILE A 30 33.00 -16.00 10.09
C ILE A 30 33.02 -14.47 10.25
N LEU A 31 33.82 -13.75 9.46
CA LEU A 31 33.90 -12.30 9.50
C LEU A 31 32.56 -11.65 9.10
N SER A 32 31.88 -12.17 8.07
CA SER A 32 30.57 -11.70 7.65
C SER A 32 29.50 -11.92 8.74
N ALA A 33 29.48 -13.09 9.37
CA ALA A 33 28.55 -13.41 10.47
C ALA A 33 28.80 -12.50 11.70
N CYS A 34 30.07 -12.20 12.02
CA CYS A 34 30.42 -11.26 13.08
C CYS A 34 29.94 -9.84 12.81
N SER A 35 30.04 -9.36 11.54
CA SER A 35 29.58 -8.01 11.18
C SER A 35 28.07 -7.85 11.30
N VAL A 36 27.29 -8.86 10.87
CA VAL A 36 25.82 -8.87 10.99
C VAL A 36 25.38 -8.88 12.44
N ARG A 37 26.00 -9.72 13.28
CA ARG A 37 25.73 -9.78 14.73
C ARG A 37 26.06 -8.45 15.43
N GLN A 38 27.16 -7.79 15.07
CA GLN A 38 27.52 -6.50 15.62
C GLN A 38 26.55 -5.41 15.17
N ALA A 39 26.11 -5.42 13.92
CA ALA A 39 25.07 -4.52 13.43
C ALA A 39 23.75 -4.70 14.20
N GLN A 40 23.34 -5.94 14.44
CA GLN A 40 22.15 -6.27 15.24
C GLN A 40 22.28 -5.76 16.66
N LYS A 41 23.40 -5.97 17.35
CA LYS A 41 23.63 -5.41 18.69
C LYS A 41 23.51 -3.89 18.71
N THR A 42 24.04 -3.22 17.68
CA THR A 42 23.92 -1.75 17.54
C THR A 42 22.45 -1.32 17.42
N LEU A 43 21.61 -2.03 16.64
CA LEU A 43 20.19 -1.73 16.56
C LEU A 43 19.50 -1.93 17.92
N LEU A 44 19.71 -3.08 18.56
CA LEU A 44 19.04 -3.43 19.81
C LEU A 44 19.43 -2.50 20.99
N SER A 45 20.60 -1.86 20.92
CA SER A 45 21.06 -0.89 21.92
C SER A 45 20.76 0.57 21.58
N ALA A 46 20.16 0.85 20.42
CA ALA A 46 19.88 2.22 20.01
C ALA A 46 18.76 2.84 20.87
N GLU A 47 18.92 4.10 21.27
CA GLU A 47 17.98 4.79 22.16
C GLU A 47 16.57 4.84 21.58
N GLY A 48 16.42 5.02 20.27
CA GLY A 48 15.10 5.07 19.60
C GLY A 48 14.27 3.78 19.71
N VAL A 49 14.89 2.65 20.06
CA VAL A 49 14.21 1.33 20.19
C VAL A 49 14.29 0.76 21.61
N LYS A 50 14.77 1.54 22.58
CA LYS A 50 14.89 1.10 23.97
C LYS A 50 13.53 0.71 24.54
N GLY A 51 13.43 -0.50 25.07
CA GLY A 51 12.19 -1.07 25.61
C GLY A 51 11.17 -1.52 24.56
N ALA A 52 11.46 -1.36 23.27
CA ALA A 52 10.59 -1.83 22.20
C ALA A 52 10.76 -3.34 21.93
N HIS A 53 9.73 -3.96 21.35
CA HIS A 53 9.82 -5.28 20.77
C HIS A 53 10.31 -5.16 19.32
N ILE A 54 11.29 -5.98 18.95
CA ILE A 54 11.93 -5.91 17.63
C ILE A 54 11.93 -7.30 16.98
N GLY A 55 11.42 -7.40 15.77
CA GLY A 55 11.53 -8.59 14.93
C GLY A 55 12.38 -8.30 13.70
N ILE A 56 13.34 -9.18 13.39
CA ILE A 56 14.25 -9.02 12.26
C ILE A 56 14.35 -10.32 11.49
N ALA A 57 14.14 -10.27 10.20
CA ALA A 57 14.45 -11.35 9.27
C ALA A 57 15.26 -10.79 8.09
N ILE A 58 16.40 -11.41 7.77
CA ILE A 58 17.18 -11.12 6.56
C ILE A 58 17.57 -12.45 5.92
N TYR A 59 17.16 -12.63 4.67
CA TYR A 59 17.47 -13.80 3.86
C TYR A 59 18.31 -13.41 2.65
N ASN A 60 19.45 -14.05 2.46
CA ASN A 60 20.28 -13.90 1.27
C ASN A 60 19.80 -14.88 0.21
N ASP A 61 19.04 -14.37 -0.76
CA ASP A 61 18.44 -15.15 -1.84
C ASP A 61 19.50 -15.74 -2.78
N THR A 62 20.55 -14.96 -3.06
CA THR A 62 21.68 -15.41 -3.92
C THR A 62 22.42 -16.61 -3.33
N LYS A 63 22.50 -16.70 -2.01
CA LYS A 63 23.20 -17.79 -1.31
C LYS A 63 22.28 -18.86 -0.70
N GLY A 64 20.97 -18.63 -0.74
CA GLY A 64 19.99 -19.54 -0.17
C GLY A 64 20.08 -19.67 1.36
N GLN A 65 20.44 -18.58 2.09
CA GLN A 65 20.71 -18.69 3.55
C GLN A 65 20.18 -17.50 4.34
N TRP A 66 19.76 -17.76 5.57
CA TRP A 66 19.41 -16.74 6.54
C TRP A 66 20.66 -16.04 7.08
N LEU A 67 20.65 -14.69 7.07
CA LEU A 67 21.70 -13.89 7.68
C LEU A 67 21.32 -13.49 9.11
N THR A 68 20.04 -13.26 9.35
CA THR A 68 19.49 -12.88 10.67
C THR A 68 18.09 -13.42 10.81
N LYS A 69 17.84 -14.04 11.97
CA LYS A 69 16.52 -14.41 12.50
C LYS A 69 16.50 -13.99 13.97
N TYR A 70 15.85 -12.86 14.28
CA TYR A 70 15.71 -12.39 15.65
C TYR A 70 14.25 -12.07 15.92
N GLN A 71 13.59 -12.82 16.79
CA GLN A 71 12.14 -12.76 17.00
C GLN A 71 11.36 -12.70 15.66
N SER A 72 11.88 -13.38 14.66
CA SER A 72 11.43 -13.29 13.28
C SER A 72 10.11 -14.02 13.00
N ASP A 73 9.74 -14.92 13.90
CA ASP A 73 8.50 -15.71 13.97
C ASP A 73 7.46 -15.11 14.95
N HIS A 74 7.79 -14.01 15.65
CA HIS A 74 6.86 -13.31 16.52
C HIS A 74 5.95 -12.38 15.72
N PHE A 75 4.73 -12.16 16.26
CA PHE A 75 3.71 -11.33 15.61
C PHE A 75 3.85 -9.86 15.99
N PHE A 76 3.78 -9.01 14.97
CA PHE A 76 3.82 -7.56 15.07
C PHE A 76 2.63 -6.94 14.33
N THR A 77 2.15 -5.79 14.78
CA THR A 77 1.26 -4.94 14.00
C THR A 77 2.07 -4.30 12.86
N PRO A 78 1.82 -4.66 11.60
CA PRO A 78 2.70 -4.31 10.49
C PRO A 78 2.52 -2.89 9.96
N ALA A 79 1.47 -2.20 10.40
CA ALA A 79 1.09 -0.91 9.82
C ALA A 79 1.03 -1.00 8.27
N SER A 80 1.47 0.03 7.55
CA SER A 80 1.39 0.07 6.08
C SER A 80 2.27 -0.96 5.34
N ASN A 81 3.04 -1.83 6.04
CA ASN A 81 3.60 -3.01 5.38
C ASN A 81 2.51 -3.98 4.89
N THR A 82 1.29 -3.89 5.45
CA THR A 82 0.11 -4.61 4.94
C THR A 82 -0.18 -4.32 3.46
N LYS A 83 0.18 -3.13 2.95
CA LYS A 83 0.03 -2.77 1.54
C LYS A 83 0.82 -3.67 0.58
N ILE A 84 1.81 -4.41 1.07
CA ILE A 84 2.47 -5.47 0.29
C ILE A 84 1.45 -6.54 -0.10
N LEU A 85 0.52 -6.89 0.81
CA LEU A 85 -0.58 -7.84 0.52
C LEU A 85 -1.61 -7.22 -0.44
N ALA A 86 -1.99 -5.95 -0.25
CA ALA A 86 -2.87 -5.25 -1.19
C ALA A 86 -2.24 -5.17 -2.59
N THR A 87 -0.92 -4.93 -2.68
CA THR A 87 -0.17 -4.97 -3.95
C THR A 87 -0.26 -6.36 -4.60
N TYR A 88 -0.10 -7.43 -3.81
CA TYR A 88 -0.28 -8.81 -4.31
C TYR A 88 -1.67 -9.01 -4.91
N LEU A 89 -2.73 -8.57 -4.22
CA LEU A 89 -4.10 -8.67 -4.71
C LEU A 89 -4.32 -7.88 -6.02
N GLY A 90 -3.80 -6.66 -6.08
CA GLY A 90 -3.89 -5.83 -7.29
C GLY A 90 -3.24 -6.50 -8.49
N LEU A 91 -2.03 -7.04 -8.32
CA LEU A 91 -1.30 -7.78 -9.37
C LEU A 91 -2.00 -9.08 -9.77
N GLU A 92 -2.64 -9.78 -8.83
CA GLU A 92 -3.28 -11.07 -9.07
C GLU A 92 -4.64 -10.93 -9.79
N PHE A 93 -5.47 -9.99 -9.35
CA PHE A 93 -6.88 -9.99 -9.72
C PHE A 93 -7.30 -8.87 -10.67
N LEU A 94 -6.58 -7.74 -10.73
CA LEU A 94 -7.06 -6.56 -11.45
C LEU A 94 -6.55 -6.46 -12.91
N GLY A 95 -5.58 -7.31 -13.30
CA GLY A 95 -5.01 -7.29 -14.65
C GLY A 95 -4.12 -6.06 -14.90
N ASP A 96 -3.87 -5.74 -16.19
CA ASP A 96 -2.95 -4.66 -16.56
C ASP A 96 -3.57 -3.26 -16.40
N SER A 97 -4.90 -3.16 -16.47
CA SER A 97 -5.67 -1.93 -16.21
C SER A 97 -6.86 -2.26 -15.33
N LEU A 98 -7.19 -1.35 -14.41
CA LEU A 98 -8.28 -1.56 -13.46
C LEU A 98 -9.60 -1.84 -14.17
N PRO A 99 -10.34 -2.89 -13.80
CA PRO A 99 -11.72 -3.10 -14.22
C PRO A 99 -12.61 -2.13 -13.44
N GLY A 100 -12.64 -0.84 -13.85
CA GLY A 100 -13.26 0.22 -13.05
C GLY A 100 -14.78 0.18 -13.05
N TRP A 101 -15.40 -0.18 -14.18
CA TRP A 101 -16.84 -0.15 -14.36
C TRP A 101 -17.32 -1.25 -15.30
N LYS A 102 -18.54 -1.70 -15.11
CA LYS A 102 -19.31 -2.43 -16.16
C LYS A 102 -20.30 -1.47 -16.78
N MET A 103 -20.57 -1.65 -18.07
CA MET A 103 -21.61 -0.91 -18.79
C MET A 103 -22.51 -1.85 -19.58
N ALA A 104 -23.75 -1.44 -19.69
CA ALA A 104 -24.70 -2.00 -20.64
C ALA A 104 -25.58 -0.87 -21.18
N GLU A 105 -26.20 -1.06 -22.36
CA GLU A 105 -27.02 -0.03 -22.92
C GLU A 105 -28.21 -0.64 -23.72
N ASN A 106 -29.31 0.11 -23.79
CA ASN A 106 -30.41 -0.12 -24.71
C ASN A 106 -30.58 1.09 -25.64
N ALA A 107 -31.70 1.22 -26.30
CA ALA A 107 -31.96 2.35 -27.22
C ALA A 107 -31.82 3.71 -26.53
N ASP A 108 -32.35 3.87 -25.31
CA ASP A 108 -32.53 5.17 -24.65
C ASP A 108 -31.70 5.33 -23.41
N THR A 109 -31.11 4.25 -22.84
CA THR A 109 -30.46 4.25 -21.54
C THR A 109 -29.06 3.66 -21.59
N LEU A 110 -28.12 4.34 -20.92
CA LEU A 110 -26.79 3.85 -20.61
C LEU A 110 -26.75 3.46 -19.12
N PHE A 111 -26.54 2.19 -18.84
CA PHE A 111 -26.38 1.67 -17.49
C PHE A 111 -24.89 1.54 -17.16
N LEU A 112 -24.48 2.09 -16.02
CA LEU A 112 -23.10 2.07 -15.53
C LEU A 112 -23.07 1.45 -14.11
N MET A 113 -22.18 0.47 -13.94
CA MET A 113 -22.03 -0.28 -12.67
C MET A 113 -20.62 -0.06 -12.12
N PRO A 114 -20.46 0.68 -11.01
CA PRO A 114 -19.15 0.95 -10.41
C PRO A 114 -18.58 -0.30 -9.74
N LEU A 115 -17.27 -0.47 -9.83
CA LEU A 115 -16.54 -1.63 -9.30
C LEU A 115 -15.46 -1.22 -8.27
N GLY A 116 -15.61 -0.07 -7.62
CA GLY A 116 -14.73 0.36 -6.54
C GLY A 116 -13.45 1.08 -6.99
N ASP A 117 -13.38 1.53 -8.23
CA ASP A 117 -12.19 2.18 -8.79
C ASP A 117 -11.86 3.51 -8.11
N PRO A 118 -10.75 3.61 -7.32
CA PRO A 118 -10.40 4.83 -6.61
C PRO A 118 -9.84 5.94 -7.51
N SER A 119 -9.57 5.66 -8.77
CA SER A 119 -9.08 6.66 -9.73
C SER A 119 -10.19 7.54 -10.32
N PHE A 120 -11.47 7.17 -10.09
CA PHE A 120 -12.61 7.87 -10.67
C PHE A 120 -12.73 9.31 -10.14
N MET A 121 -12.69 10.27 -11.05
CA MET A 121 -12.68 11.72 -10.77
C MET A 121 -11.56 12.18 -9.82
N HIS A 122 -10.58 11.30 -9.54
CA HIS A 122 -9.45 11.67 -8.68
C HIS A 122 -8.51 12.64 -9.42
N PRO A 123 -8.07 13.75 -8.79
CA PRO A 123 -7.30 14.80 -9.48
C PRO A 123 -5.98 14.36 -10.10
N GLU A 124 -5.40 13.26 -9.62
CA GLU A 124 -4.13 12.70 -10.12
C GLU A 124 -4.26 11.94 -11.44
N PHE A 125 -5.47 11.56 -11.84
CA PHE A 125 -5.69 10.77 -13.03
C PHE A 125 -6.45 11.56 -14.08
N SER A 126 -5.77 11.93 -15.16
CA SER A 126 -6.39 12.64 -16.29
C SER A 126 -7.23 11.73 -17.19
N TYR A 127 -6.92 10.44 -17.23
CA TYR A 127 -7.68 9.48 -18.04
C TYR A 127 -8.96 9.04 -17.32
N GLN A 128 -10.09 9.56 -17.78
CA GLN A 128 -11.41 9.39 -17.18
C GLN A 128 -12.44 8.89 -18.20
N PRO A 129 -12.33 7.63 -18.71
CA PRO A 129 -13.14 7.15 -19.82
C PRO A 129 -14.64 7.12 -19.52
N VAL A 130 -15.04 6.88 -18.28
CA VAL A 130 -16.46 6.89 -17.87
C VAL A 130 -17.02 8.32 -17.89
N VAL A 131 -16.24 9.31 -17.45
CA VAL A 131 -16.65 10.72 -17.51
C VAL A 131 -16.86 11.16 -18.94
N GLU A 132 -15.94 10.80 -19.84
CA GLU A 132 -16.07 11.14 -21.27
C GLU A 132 -17.27 10.41 -21.90
N LEU A 133 -17.53 9.16 -21.54
CA LEU A 133 -18.70 8.43 -21.99
C LEU A 133 -20.00 9.11 -21.53
N ILE A 134 -20.08 9.53 -20.25
CA ILE A 134 -21.25 10.24 -19.72
C ILE A 134 -21.46 11.60 -20.41
N LYS A 135 -20.40 12.37 -20.64
CA LYS A 135 -20.49 13.68 -21.33
C LYS A 135 -21.01 13.53 -22.76
N ASN A 136 -20.54 12.53 -23.48
CA ASN A 136 -20.80 12.41 -24.91
C ASN A 136 -22.10 11.66 -25.25
N THR A 137 -22.70 10.93 -24.31
CA THR A 137 -23.97 10.23 -24.59
C THR A 137 -25.17 11.15 -24.55
N LYS A 138 -26.13 10.91 -25.47
CA LYS A 138 -27.46 11.52 -25.45
C LYS A 138 -28.49 10.69 -24.69
N LYS A 139 -28.12 9.46 -24.30
CA LYS A 139 -28.99 8.54 -23.55
C LYS A 139 -29.12 9.01 -22.10
N GLN A 140 -30.23 8.59 -21.48
CA GLN A 140 -30.36 8.68 -20.03
C GLN A 140 -29.23 7.87 -19.37
N VAL A 141 -28.58 8.42 -18.37
CA VAL A 141 -27.51 7.74 -17.62
C VAL A 141 -28.07 7.25 -16.30
N VAL A 142 -27.91 5.96 -16.06
CA VAL A 142 -28.35 5.30 -14.82
C VAL A 142 -27.16 4.59 -14.18
N ILE A 143 -26.82 4.98 -12.96
CA ILE A 143 -25.88 4.22 -12.13
C ILE A 143 -26.64 3.08 -11.46
N VAL A 144 -26.14 1.87 -11.62
CA VAL A 144 -26.76 0.66 -11.07
C VAL A 144 -25.79 -0.04 -10.12
N ALA A 145 -26.23 -0.39 -8.93
CA ALA A 145 -25.44 -1.19 -8.02
C ALA A 145 -26.33 -2.07 -7.13
N ASN A 146 -25.87 -3.28 -6.88
CA ASN A 146 -26.51 -4.19 -5.92
C ASN A 146 -25.83 -4.07 -4.55
N GLN A 147 -26.19 -3.04 -3.81
CA GLN A 147 -25.65 -2.81 -2.46
C GLN A 147 -26.00 -3.91 -1.45
N GLN A 148 -27.10 -4.64 -1.67
CA GLN A 148 -27.56 -5.68 -0.74
C GLN A 148 -26.63 -6.89 -0.70
N GLN A 149 -25.80 -7.09 -1.71
CA GLN A 149 -24.82 -8.18 -1.74
C GLN A 149 -23.48 -7.81 -1.10
N ASP A 150 -23.20 -6.54 -0.97
CA ASP A 150 -21.93 -6.08 -0.37
C ASP A 150 -21.89 -6.32 1.14
N ARG A 151 -20.73 -6.63 1.65
CA ARG A 151 -20.47 -6.99 3.05
C ARG A 151 -19.18 -6.30 3.53
N PHE A 152 -19.09 -4.99 3.35
CA PHE A 152 -17.98 -4.20 3.88
C PHE A 152 -18.54 -2.99 4.65
N GLU A 153 -17.78 -2.54 5.64
CA GLU A 153 -18.09 -1.33 6.38
C GLU A 153 -17.38 -0.13 5.75
N LEU A 154 -17.92 1.08 5.91
CA LEU A 154 -17.29 2.32 5.41
C LEU A 154 -15.91 2.53 6.02
N PHE A 155 -15.77 2.26 7.31
CA PHE A 155 -14.47 2.21 8.02
C PHE A 155 -14.06 0.77 8.28
N GLY A 156 -12.78 0.46 8.09
CA GLY A 156 -12.25 -0.87 8.35
C GLY A 156 -12.30 -1.24 9.84
N ARG A 157 -12.48 -2.52 10.11
CA ARG A 157 -12.51 -3.04 11.48
C ARG A 157 -11.20 -2.75 12.21
N GLY A 158 -11.27 -2.12 13.38
CA GLY A 158 -10.09 -1.77 14.20
C GLY A 158 -9.39 -0.48 13.76
N TRP A 159 -10.03 0.33 12.90
CA TRP A 159 -9.60 1.69 12.63
C TRP A 159 -9.93 2.60 13.81
N SER A 160 -9.17 3.69 13.95
CA SER A 160 -9.43 4.68 14.99
C SER A 160 -10.66 5.52 14.64
N TRP A 161 -11.68 5.51 15.50
CA TRP A 161 -12.84 6.37 15.31
C TRP A 161 -12.49 7.86 15.31
N ALA A 162 -11.50 8.26 16.11
CA ALA A 162 -11.11 9.66 16.23
C ALA A 162 -10.46 10.24 14.95
N ASP A 163 -10.11 9.38 13.98
CA ASP A 163 -9.43 9.75 12.76
C ASP A 163 -10.40 9.89 11.56
N TYR A 164 -11.70 9.94 11.80
CA TYR A 164 -12.75 10.00 10.76
C TYR A 164 -12.64 11.21 9.82
N ASP A 165 -12.00 12.29 10.26
CA ASP A 165 -11.78 13.53 9.51
C ASP A 165 -10.34 13.68 8.97
N GLN A 166 -9.49 12.65 9.15
CA GLN A 166 -8.12 12.68 8.65
C GLN A 166 -8.04 12.21 7.19
N ASP A 167 -7.26 12.91 6.39
CA ASP A 167 -7.09 12.65 4.96
C ASP A 167 -6.58 11.25 4.61
N TYR A 168 -5.94 10.59 5.57
CA TYR A 168 -5.45 9.21 5.42
C TYR A 168 -6.50 8.15 5.75
N GLN A 169 -7.73 8.52 6.17
CA GLN A 169 -8.80 7.59 6.55
C GLN A 169 -10.14 7.90 5.85
N PRO A 170 -10.20 8.07 4.52
CA PRO A 170 -11.45 8.19 3.80
C PRO A 170 -12.32 6.94 3.93
N GLU A 171 -13.62 7.12 3.90
CA GLU A 171 -14.59 6.02 3.87
C GLU A 171 -14.43 5.18 2.59
N ARG A 172 -14.49 3.86 2.73
CA ARG A 172 -14.49 2.93 1.58
C ARG A 172 -15.81 3.01 0.83
N SER A 173 -15.80 2.70 -0.47
CA SER A 173 -16.99 2.89 -1.30
C SER A 173 -17.01 1.95 -2.50
N ARG A 174 -18.22 1.55 -2.92
CA ARG A 174 -18.44 0.88 -4.22
C ARG A 174 -18.22 1.85 -5.39
N MET A 175 -18.53 3.12 -5.20
CA MET A 175 -18.32 4.19 -6.18
C MET A 175 -17.47 5.30 -5.56
N PRO A 176 -16.14 5.08 -5.47
CA PRO A 176 -15.24 6.17 -5.10
C PRO A 176 -15.37 7.34 -6.06
N ILE A 177 -15.30 8.54 -5.52
CA ILE A 177 -15.28 9.77 -6.32
C ILE A 177 -14.41 10.82 -5.60
N TYR A 178 -13.49 11.47 -6.32
CA TYR A 178 -12.54 12.45 -5.76
C TYR A 178 -11.66 11.89 -4.63
N GLY A 179 -11.42 10.56 -4.59
CA GLY A 179 -10.72 9.90 -3.48
C GLY A 179 -11.51 9.91 -2.16
N ASN A 180 -12.82 10.16 -2.21
CA ASN A 180 -13.74 10.33 -1.06
C ASN A 180 -13.29 11.43 -0.09
N VAL A 181 -12.60 12.46 -0.61
CA VAL A 181 -12.17 13.64 0.14
C VAL A 181 -12.64 14.92 -0.54
N ALA A 182 -13.00 15.92 0.26
CA ALA A 182 -13.23 17.29 -0.20
C ALA A 182 -11.88 18.02 -0.20
N HIS A 183 -11.56 18.66 -1.31
CA HIS A 183 -10.31 19.37 -1.55
C HIS A 183 -10.53 20.87 -1.39
N PHE A 184 -9.91 21.48 -0.37
CA PHE A 184 -10.03 22.89 -0.08
C PHE A 184 -8.75 23.62 -0.48
N TYR A 185 -8.91 24.67 -1.28
CA TYR A 185 -7.83 25.56 -1.67
C TYR A 185 -8.03 26.89 -0.96
N GLN A 186 -7.04 27.32 -0.20
CA GLN A 186 -7.07 28.56 0.56
C GLN A 186 -5.91 29.47 0.12
N SER A 187 -6.19 30.77 0.00
CA SER A 187 -5.19 31.80 -0.23
C SER A 187 -5.55 33.03 0.59
N ASN A 188 -4.57 33.58 1.32
CA ASN A 188 -4.76 34.76 2.15
C ASN A 188 -5.98 34.69 3.09
N GLN A 189 -6.09 33.59 3.82
CA GLN A 189 -7.20 33.28 4.75
C GLN A 189 -8.58 33.12 4.09
N LYS A 190 -8.67 33.16 2.76
CA LYS A 190 -9.93 32.95 2.02
C LYS A 190 -9.90 31.60 1.29
N ILE A 191 -11.01 30.89 1.36
CA ILE A 191 -11.21 29.71 0.51
C ILE A 191 -11.37 30.19 -0.92
N THR A 192 -10.48 29.76 -1.81
CA THR A 192 -10.49 30.14 -3.23
C THR A 192 -11.23 29.14 -4.08
N SER A 193 -11.21 27.86 -3.71
CA SER A 193 -12.03 26.83 -4.36
C SER A 193 -12.20 25.60 -3.48
N ILE A 194 -13.25 24.86 -3.76
CA ILE A 194 -13.53 23.53 -3.18
C ILE A 194 -13.83 22.57 -4.32
N LYS A 195 -13.33 21.35 -4.23
CA LYS A 195 -13.69 20.25 -5.14
C LYS A 195 -14.12 19.02 -4.32
N PRO A 196 -15.26 18.42 -4.60
CA PRO A 196 -16.28 18.89 -5.55
C PRO A 196 -16.95 20.19 -5.09
N PHE A 197 -17.35 21.01 -6.07
CA PHE A 197 -17.99 22.32 -5.81
C PHE A 197 -19.33 22.19 -5.07
N TYR A 198 -19.98 21.05 -5.17
CA TYR A 198 -21.19 20.67 -4.45
C TYR A 198 -21.16 21.06 -2.96
N PHE A 199 -20.03 20.83 -2.28
CA PHE A 199 -19.87 21.14 -0.86
C PHE A 199 -19.70 22.64 -0.56
N PHE A 200 -19.48 23.48 -1.56
CA PHE A 200 -19.24 24.90 -1.34
C PHE A 200 -20.51 25.66 -0.94
N ARG A 201 -21.66 25.22 -1.42
CA ARG A 201 -22.89 26.05 -1.37
C ARG A 201 -23.39 26.29 0.05
N ASP A 202 -23.41 25.22 0.91
CA ASP A 202 -24.06 25.31 2.21
C ASP A 202 -23.31 24.54 3.32
N ASN A 203 -22.10 24.04 3.05
CA ASN A 203 -21.46 23.03 3.90
C ASN A 203 -20.17 23.47 4.57
N VAL A 204 -19.74 24.74 4.39
CA VAL A 204 -18.52 25.25 5.02
C VAL A 204 -18.87 26.33 6.03
N ASP A 205 -18.45 26.15 7.27
CA ASP A 205 -18.62 27.09 8.36
C ASP A 205 -17.24 27.66 8.73
N LEU A 206 -17.06 28.95 8.47
CA LEU A 206 -15.81 29.67 8.70
C LEU A 206 -15.75 30.33 10.09
N ASP A 207 -16.88 30.38 10.79
CA ASP A 207 -17.00 31.14 12.04
C ASP A 207 -16.82 30.24 13.27
N LYS A 208 -16.82 28.93 13.08
CA LYS A 208 -16.65 28.01 14.19
C LYS A 208 -15.18 27.80 14.50
N VAL A 209 -14.76 28.20 15.70
CA VAL A 209 -13.44 27.89 16.23
C VAL A 209 -13.34 26.39 16.46
N VAL A 210 -12.35 25.75 15.81
CA VAL A 210 -12.03 24.33 15.96
C VAL A 210 -10.54 24.18 16.25
N GLU A 211 -10.15 23.16 17.01
CA GLU A 211 -8.75 22.93 17.36
C GLU A 211 -7.90 22.52 16.14
N LYS A 212 -8.52 21.88 15.15
CA LYS A 212 -7.87 21.46 13.90
C LYS A 212 -8.05 22.53 12.82
N ASN A 213 -7.06 22.71 11.95
CA ASN A 213 -7.14 23.64 10.83
C ASN A 213 -8.35 23.39 9.92
N TRP A 214 -8.66 22.11 9.68
CA TRP A 214 -9.82 21.66 8.95
C TRP A 214 -10.37 20.39 9.59
N THR A 215 -11.69 20.31 9.70
CA THR A 215 -12.39 19.13 10.22
C THR A 215 -13.80 19.07 9.63
N ARG A 216 -14.49 18.00 9.88
CA ARG A 216 -15.87 17.75 9.47
C ARG A 216 -16.73 17.39 10.69
N ASN A 217 -18.03 17.62 10.59
CA ASN A 217 -18.99 17.01 11.53
C ASN A 217 -18.91 15.48 11.41
N SER A 218 -18.91 14.79 12.53
CA SER A 218 -18.81 13.32 12.55
C SER A 218 -20.00 12.62 11.88
N SER A 219 -21.17 13.25 11.91
CA SER A 219 -22.44 12.72 11.37
C SER A 219 -22.88 13.37 10.06
N GLY A 220 -22.05 14.18 9.40
CA GLY A 220 -22.46 14.84 8.15
C GLY A 220 -21.34 15.56 7.45
N ASN A 221 -21.66 16.17 6.31
CA ASN A 221 -20.68 16.84 5.43
C ASN A 221 -20.60 18.36 5.66
N ARG A 222 -20.79 18.81 6.90
CA ARG A 222 -20.50 20.19 7.28
C ARG A 222 -19.04 20.30 7.71
N PHE A 223 -18.29 21.17 7.03
CA PHE A 223 -16.86 21.33 7.23
C PHE A 223 -16.59 22.61 8.04
N TYR A 224 -15.57 22.57 8.86
CA TYR A 224 -15.15 23.66 9.73
C TYR A 224 -13.67 23.96 9.54
N THR A 225 -13.30 25.23 9.66
CA THR A 225 -11.90 25.65 9.61
C THR A 225 -11.64 26.77 10.60
N THR A 226 -10.41 26.83 11.12
CA THR A 226 -9.90 28.03 11.79
C THR A 226 -9.40 29.00 10.73
N ASN A 227 -9.78 30.27 10.81
CA ASN A 227 -9.28 31.32 9.92
C ASN A 227 -7.79 31.64 10.13
N GLU A 228 -7.13 31.01 11.11
CA GLU A 228 -5.78 31.35 11.54
C GLU A 228 -4.64 30.69 10.74
N SER A 229 -4.95 29.72 9.88
CA SER A 229 -3.91 29.00 9.14
C SER A 229 -3.39 29.80 7.93
N ASN A 230 -2.37 30.59 8.15
CA ASN A 230 -1.67 31.36 7.11
C ASN A 230 -0.71 30.52 6.25
N LYS A 231 -0.51 29.21 6.51
CA LYS A 231 0.63 28.44 5.96
C LYS A 231 0.30 27.35 4.97
N SER A 232 -0.90 26.84 4.94
CA SER A 232 -1.27 25.78 3.99
C SER A 232 -2.28 26.26 2.97
N LYS A 233 -1.97 26.07 1.70
CA LYS A 233 -2.83 26.47 0.59
C LYS A 233 -3.80 25.37 0.14
N TYR A 234 -3.66 24.16 0.67
CA TYR A 234 -4.41 22.99 0.24
C TYR A 234 -4.64 22.02 1.39
N PHE A 235 -5.89 21.61 1.54
CA PHE A 235 -6.34 20.68 2.57
C PHE A 235 -7.25 19.63 1.97
N GLN A 236 -7.25 18.43 2.54
CA GLN A 236 -8.15 17.35 2.21
C GLN A 236 -8.89 16.92 3.47
N VAL A 237 -10.20 16.82 3.37
CA VAL A 237 -11.04 16.31 4.48
C VAL A 237 -11.98 15.25 3.92
N PRO A 238 -11.96 14.01 4.43
CA PRO A 238 -12.89 12.99 4.00
C PRO A 238 -14.34 13.45 4.15
N PHE A 239 -15.17 13.24 3.14
CA PHE A 239 -16.60 13.39 3.29
C PHE A 239 -17.25 12.07 3.70
N THR A 240 -18.40 12.12 4.36
CA THR A 240 -19.12 10.90 4.76
C THR A 240 -20.19 10.54 3.76
N GLN A 241 -20.28 9.25 3.48
CA GLN A 241 -21.33 8.61 2.68
C GLN A 241 -22.33 7.85 3.54
N GLN A 242 -22.24 7.96 4.86
CA GLN A 242 -22.93 7.12 5.84
C GLN A 242 -24.44 6.96 5.60
N TYR A 243 -25.12 8.02 5.17
CA TYR A 243 -26.58 8.00 5.03
C TYR A 243 -27.09 7.58 3.65
N ALA A 244 -26.31 7.78 2.63
CA ALA A 244 -26.69 7.47 1.26
C ALA A 244 -25.45 7.28 0.35
N PRO A 245 -24.68 6.21 0.52
CA PRO A 245 -23.34 6.11 -0.09
C PRO A 245 -23.33 6.35 -1.60
N LEU A 246 -24.17 5.66 -2.34
CA LEU A 246 -24.20 5.81 -3.80
C LEU A 246 -24.97 7.05 -4.26
N LEU A 247 -26.01 7.45 -3.55
CA LEU A 247 -26.77 8.66 -3.90
C LEU A 247 -25.88 9.89 -3.83
N LEU A 248 -25.09 10.06 -2.76
CA LEU A 248 -24.16 11.17 -2.67
C LEU A 248 -23.14 11.16 -3.82
N ALA A 249 -22.57 10.00 -4.15
CA ALA A 249 -21.61 9.93 -5.25
C ALA A 249 -22.25 10.28 -6.60
N VAL A 250 -23.51 9.89 -6.84
CA VAL A 250 -24.29 10.25 -8.03
C VAL A 250 -24.61 11.75 -8.05
N ASP A 251 -24.99 12.34 -6.93
CA ASP A 251 -25.24 13.77 -6.81
C ASP A 251 -23.98 14.60 -7.10
N LEU A 252 -22.83 14.18 -6.55
CA LEU A 252 -21.53 14.80 -6.82
C LEU A 252 -21.15 14.72 -8.30
N LEU A 253 -21.42 13.58 -8.93
CA LEU A 253 -21.16 13.37 -10.35
C LEU A 253 -22.10 14.23 -11.21
N SER A 254 -23.39 14.22 -10.88
CA SER A 254 -24.43 15.02 -11.60
C SER A 254 -24.12 16.50 -11.53
N ASP A 255 -23.81 17.02 -10.33
CA ASP A 255 -23.45 18.44 -10.12
C ASP A 255 -22.19 18.83 -10.90
N THR A 256 -21.14 17.97 -10.85
CA THR A 256 -19.87 18.24 -11.53
C THR A 256 -20.02 18.24 -13.06
N LEU A 257 -20.86 17.38 -13.61
CA LEU A 257 -21.03 17.26 -15.06
C LEU A 257 -22.17 18.14 -15.59
N GLY A 258 -22.97 18.77 -14.72
CA GLY A 258 -24.17 19.53 -15.10
C GLY A 258 -25.18 18.65 -15.84
N LYS A 259 -25.27 17.37 -15.51
CA LYS A 259 -26.08 16.36 -16.19
C LYS A 259 -26.87 15.54 -15.20
N HIS A 260 -28.18 15.37 -15.45
CA HIS A 260 -29.00 14.49 -14.62
C HIS A 260 -28.56 13.03 -14.77
N ILE A 261 -28.23 12.39 -13.65
CA ILE A 261 -27.83 10.98 -13.57
C ILE A 261 -28.71 10.32 -12.51
N GLU A 262 -29.33 9.22 -12.84
CA GLU A 262 -30.19 8.47 -11.93
C GLU A 262 -29.40 7.38 -11.21
N PHE A 263 -29.86 7.03 -10.03
CA PHE A 263 -29.41 5.84 -9.29
C PHE A 263 -30.55 4.82 -9.20
N GLN A 264 -30.21 3.56 -9.50
CA GLN A 264 -31.12 2.44 -9.28
C GLN A 264 -30.43 1.34 -8.50
N ASN A 265 -31.05 0.91 -7.39
CA ASN A 265 -30.69 -0.36 -6.80
C ASN A 265 -31.01 -1.48 -7.79
N TYR A 266 -30.07 -2.42 -7.96
CA TYR A 266 -30.20 -3.48 -8.93
C TYR A 266 -31.50 -4.27 -8.75
N ILE A 267 -32.37 -4.18 -9.75
CA ILE A 267 -33.52 -5.06 -9.96
C ILE A 267 -33.55 -5.35 -11.46
N ALA A 268 -32.78 -6.29 -11.96
CA ALA A 268 -32.78 -6.71 -13.35
C ALA A 268 -32.41 -5.60 -14.39
N GLY A 269 -31.19 -5.14 -14.36
CA GLY A 269 -30.59 -4.45 -15.54
C GLY A 269 -30.38 -5.42 -16.71
N PRO A 270 -30.05 -4.93 -17.90
CA PRO A 270 -29.79 -5.78 -19.05
C PRO A 270 -28.69 -6.78 -18.71
N THR A 271 -29.01 -8.05 -18.71
CA THR A 271 -28.08 -9.16 -18.47
C THR A 271 -27.20 -9.46 -19.66
N ASN A 272 -27.60 -8.97 -20.86
CA ASN A 272 -26.92 -9.19 -22.11
C ASN A 272 -26.13 -7.96 -22.57
N GLY A 273 -24.98 -8.18 -23.19
CA GLY A 273 -24.15 -7.09 -23.72
C GLY A 273 -23.32 -6.29 -22.70
N ILE A 274 -23.12 -6.83 -21.49
CA ILE A 274 -22.29 -6.18 -20.48
C ILE A 274 -20.85 -6.10 -20.98
N LYS A 275 -20.31 -4.88 -21.02
CA LYS A 275 -18.92 -4.58 -21.37
C LYS A 275 -18.16 -4.05 -20.14
N MET A 276 -16.89 -4.40 -20.06
CA MET A 276 -15.97 -3.87 -19.03
C MET A 276 -15.35 -2.57 -19.53
N ILE A 277 -15.43 -1.51 -18.73
CA ILE A 277 -14.65 -0.28 -18.94
C ILE A 277 -13.41 -0.39 -18.09
N LYS A 278 -12.27 -0.47 -18.75
CA LYS A 278 -10.96 -0.41 -18.11
C LYS A 278 -10.56 1.05 -17.94
N THR A 279 -9.93 1.34 -16.79
CA THR A 279 -9.49 2.69 -16.44
C THR A 279 -7.95 2.77 -16.41
N VAL A 280 -7.36 3.29 -15.36
CA VAL A 280 -5.92 3.51 -15.29
C VAL A 280 -5.12 2.20 -15.23
N PRO A 281 -3.83 2.19 -15.66
CA PRO A 281 -2.97 1.04 -15.50
C PRO A 281 -2.86 0.64 -14.04
N THR A 282 -3.02 -0.64 -13.74
CA THR A 282 -2.96 -1.20 -12.38
C THR A 282 -1.64 -0.86 -11.71
N ASP A 283 -0.52 -1.04 -12.41
CA ASP A 283 0.82 -0.75 -11.87
C ASP A 283 1.00 0.72 -11.49
N SER A 284 0.35 1.65 -12.21
CA SER A 284 0.38 3.08 -11.89
C SER A 284 -0.32 3.38 -10.56
N LEU A 285 -1.51 2.79 -10.35
CA LEU A 285 -2.21 2.92 -9.06
C LEU A 285 -1.42 2.31 -7.92
N LEU A 286 -0.90 1.08 -8.10
CA LEU A 286 -0.10 0.37 -7.10
C LEU A 286 1.17 1.15 -6.74
N LYS A 287 1.83 1.74 -7.72
CA LYS A 287 3.01 2.58 -7.50
C LYS A 287 2.69 3.79 -6.64
N ILE A 288 1.64 4.54 -6.96
CA ILE A 288 1.21 5.70 -6.17
C ILE A 288 0.83 5.26 -4.74
N MET A 289 0.06 4.18 -4.60
CA MET A 289 -0.29 3.59 -3.30
C MET A 289 0.94 3.28 -2.45
N MET A 290 1.96 2.67 -3.04
CA MET A 290 3.19 2.31 -2.33
C MET A 290 4.02 3.55 -1.97
N PHE A 291 4.21 4.49 -2.91
CA PHE A 291 5.04 5.69 -2.76
C PHE A 291 4.49 6.72 -1.77
N ARG A 292 3.17 6.91 -1.71
CA ARG A 292 2.51 7.78 -0.72
C ARG A 292 2.08 7.04 0.52
N SER A 293 2.09 5.73 0.48
CA SER A 293 1.46 4.89 1.50
C SER A 293 -0.05 5.16 1.60
N ASP A 294 -0.71 5.30 0.45
CA ASP A 294 -2.12 5.66 0.37
C ASP A 294 -3.01 4.54 0.91
N ASN A 295 -3.77 4.86 1.97
CA ASN A 295 -4.61 3.88 2.64
C ASN A 295 -5.88 3.59 1.85
N PHE A 296 -6.46 4.65 1.25
CA PHE A 296 -7.69 4.52 0.49
C PHE A 296 -7.52 3.61 -0.72
N TYR A 297 -6.44 3.82 -1.49
CA TYR A 297 -6.15 2.95 -2.64
C TYR A 297 -5.96 1.49 -2.21
N ALA A 298 -5.28 1.27 -1.08
CA ALA A 298 -5.03 -0.09 -0.61
C ALA A 298 -6.33 -0.83 -0.25
N ASP A 299 -7.24 -0.17 0.46
CA ASP A 299 -8.51 -0.78 0.85
C ASP A 299 -9.48 -0.92 -0.33
N GLN A 300 -9.48 0.03 -1.27
CA GLN A 300 -10.25 -0.09 -2.51
C GLN A 300 -9.76 -1.23 -3.41
N ILE A 301 -8.45 -1.47 -3.49
CA ILE A 301 -7.88 -2.63 -4.19
C ILE A 301 -8.41 -3.94 -3.59
N VAL A 302 -8.52 -4.03 -2.27
CA VAL A 302 -9.12 -5.21 -1.60
C VAL A 302 -10.58 -5.38 -2.03
N LEU A 303 -11.38 -4.30 -2.04
CA LEU A 303 -12.78 -4.35 -2.47
C LEU A 303 -12.91 -4.70 -3.97
N MET A 304 -12.08 -4.12 -4.83
CA MET A 304 -12.06 -4.45 -6.27
C MET A 304 -11.67 -5.90 -6.52
N ALA A 305 -10.67 -6.41 -5.80
CA ALA A 305 -10.25 -7.82 -5.88
C ALA A 305 -11.36 -8.76 -5.38
N SER A 306 -12.10 -8.34 -4.34
CA SER A 306 -13.27 -9.07 -3.84
C SER A 306 -14.38 -9.13 -4.88
N GLU A 307 -14.76 -8.01 -5.49
CA GLU A 307 -15.73 -7.97 -6.58
C GLU A 307 -15.29 -8.88 -7.74
N LYS A 308 -14.00 -8.88 -8.08
CA LYS A 308 -13.47 -9.72 -9.17
C LYS A 308 -13.55 -11.21 -8.85
N LEU A 309 -13.23 -11.61 -7.64
CA LEU A 309 -13.15 -13.03 -7.25
C LEU A 309 -14.50 -13.59 -6.80
N LEU A 310 -15.26 -12.80 -6.03
CA LEU A 310 -16.48 -13.26 -5.34
C LEU A 310 -17.79 -12.74 -5.99
N GLY A 311 -17.70 -11.78 -6.92
CA GLY A 311 -18.86 -11.12 -7.53
C GLY A 311 -19.58 -10.13 -6.59
N ARG A 312 -18.97 -9.80 -5.45
CA ARG A 312 -19.43 -8.81 -4.47
C ARG A 312 -18.26 -8.21 -3.73
N MET A 313 -18.45 -7.04 -3.12
CA MET A 313 -17.45 -6.43 -2.22
C MET A 313 -17.62 -6.97 -0.80
N ASP A 314 -16.70 -7.83 -0.40
CA ASP A 314 -16.65 -8.51 0.89
C ASP A 314 -15.18 -8.75 1.25
N ASP A 315 -14.57 -7.76 1.89
CA ASP A 315 -13.14 -7.77 2.24
C ASP A 315 -12.78 -8.94 3.15
N ALA A 316 -13.63 -9.25 4.13
CA ALA A 316 -13.39 -10.35 5.06
C ALA A 316 -13.41 -11.71 4.35
N ALA A 317 -14.39 -11.95 3.47
CA ALA A 317 -14.47 -13.20 2.71
C ALA A 317 -13.32 -13.33 1.70
N LEU A 318 -12.93 -12.23 1.05
CA LEU A 318 -11.75 -12.23 0.18
C LEU A 318 -10.49 -12.60 0.95
N ILE A 319 -10.21 -11.90 2.06
CA ILE A 319 -9.03 -12.12 2.89
C ILE A 319 -8.98 -13.57 3.40
N ASP A 320 -10.10 -14.12 3.85
CA ASP A 320 -10.17 -15.52 4.28
C ASP A 320 -9.86 -16.47 3.11
N THR A 321 -10.48 -16.26 1.96
CA THR A 321 -10.26 -17.08 0.75
C THR A 321 -8.80 -17.04 0.31
N VAL A 322 -8.23 -15.85 0.17
CA VAL A 322 -6.83 -15.67 -0.28
C VAL A 322 -5.84 -16.22 0.72
N SER A 323 -6.09 -16.05 2.02
CA SER A 323 -5.23 -16.63 3.06
C SER A 323 -5.18 -18.16 2.99
N LYS A 324 -6.30 -18.79 2.62
CA LYS A 324 -6.42 -20.25 2.48
C LYS A 324 -5.97 -20.81 1.14
N THR A 325 -5.78 -19.98 0.13
CA THR A 325 -5.42 -20.43 -1.22
C THR A 325 -4.02 -20.01 -1.66
N PHE A 326 -3.64 -18.76 -1.41
CA PHE A 326 -2.37 -18.20 -1.89
C PHE A 326 -1.29 -18.11 -0.81
N PHE A 327 -1.68 -18.09 0.46
CA PHE A 327 -0.76 -17.91 1.59
C PHE A 327 -0.73 -19.11 2.55
N THR A 328 -1.06 -20.30 2.06
CA THR A 328 -1.06 -21.56 2.83
C THR A 328 0.34 -21.96 3.31
N ASN A 329 1.38 -21.62 2.56
CA ASN A 329 2.77 -22.02 2.80
C ASN A 329 3.59 -20.95 3.55
N LEU A 330 2.93 -19.94 4.15
CA LEU A 330 3.64 -18.98 4.99
C LEU A 330 4.20 -19.67 6.25
N PRO A 331 5.40 -19.26 6.72
CA PRO A 331 6.00 -19.82 7.94
C PRO A 331 5.08 -19.77 9.16
N GLN A 332 4.30 -18.69 9.32
CA GLN A 332 3.32 -18.53 10.38
C GLN A 332 1.96 -18.09 9.81
N ARG A 333 0.86 -18.52 10.44
CA ARG A 333 -0.48 -18.07 10.08
C ARG A 333 -0.66 -16.60 10.47
N MET A 334 -0.73 -15.70 9.49
CA MET A 334 -0.99 -14.29 9.76
C MET A 334 -2.46 -14.03 10.14
N ARG A 335 -2.71 -12.90 10.84
CA ARG A 335 -4.03 -12.30 10.96
C ARG A 335 -4.06 -11.05 10.08
N TRP A 336 -4.85 -11.11 9.02
CA TRP A 336 -5.01 -10.05 8.04
C TRP A 336 -6.44 -9.52 8.09
N VAL A 337 -6.62 -8.19 8.13
CA VAL A 337 -7.92 -7.55 8.42
C VAL A 337 -8.30 -6.50 7.39
N ASP A 338 -7.34 -5.71 6.88
CA ASP A 338 -7.58 -4.64 5.91
C ASP A 338 -6.47 -4.55 4.85
N GLY A 339 -6.65 -3.70 3.85
CA GLY A 339 -5.63 -3.48 2.80
C GLY A 339 -4.55 -2.49 3.21
N SER A 340 -4.89 -1.50 4.00
CA SER A 340 -4.04 -0.35 4.33
C SER A 340 -3.04 -0.60 5.44
N GLY A 341 -3.43 -1.42 6.43
CA GLY A 341 -2.72 -1.58 7.68
C GLY A 341 -3.08 -0.53 8.74
N LEU A 342 -4.18 0.20 8.58
CA LEU A 342 -4.75 1.05 9.63
C LEU A 342 -5.26 0.21 10.79
N SER A 343 -5.81 -0.97 10.51
CA SER A 343 -6.29 -1.89 11.53
C SER A 343 -5.16 -2.36 12.45
N ARG A 344 -5.30 -2.06 13.75
CA ARG A 344 -4.38 -2.58 14.77
C ARG A 344 -4.56 -4.08 15.03
N TYR A 345 -5.57 -4.71 14.42
CA TYR A 345 -5.79 -6.14 14.50
C TYR A 345 -4.96 -6.95 13.49
N ASN A 346 -4.35 -6.30 12.50
CA ASN A 346 -3.39 -6.98 11.64
C ASN A 346 -2.20 -7.49 12.46
N LEU A 347 -1.85 -8.75 12.26
CA LEU A 347 -0.65 -9.35 12.85
C LEU A 347 0.11 -10.16 11.79
N ASN A 348 1.38 -9.87 11.64
CA ASN A 348 2.26 -10.59 10.73
C ASN A 348 3.67 -10.72 11.31
N THR A 349 4.47 -11.61 10.75
CA THR A 349 5.85 -11.86 11.21
C THR A 349 6.87 -11.37 10.19
N PRO A 350 8.11 -11.04 10.60
CA PRO A 350 9.19 -10.74 9.66
C PRO A 350 9.43 -11.86 8.64
N GLU A 351 9.37 -13.12 9.03
CA GLU A 351 9.57 -14.26 8.11
C GLU A 351 8.48 -14.36 7.06
N ASN A 352 7.24 -14.08 7.42
CA ASN A 352 6.14 -14.07 6.45
C ASN A 352 6.36 -13.03 5.37
N TYR A 353 6.87 -11.82 5.71
CA TYR A 353 7.16 -10.80 4.71
C TYR A 353 8.26 -11.24 3.74
N ILE A 354 9.28 -11.97 4.21
CA ILE A 354 10.28 -12.57 3.31
C ILE A 354 9.60 -13.52 2.32
N ALA A 355 8.79 -14.46 2.82
CA ALA A 355 8.09 -15.44 1.98
C ALA A 355 7.13 -14.78 0.97
N ILE A 356 6.35 -13.76 1.40
CA ILE A 356 5.43 -13.02 0.55
C ILE A 356 6.19 -12.28 -0.57
N LEU A 357 7.30 -11.61 -0.25
CA LEU A 357 8.12 -10.89 -1.23
C LEU A 357 8.78 -11.84 -2.25
N GLN A 358 9.25 -12.99 -1.80
CA GLN A 358 9.78 -14.04 -2.68
C GLN A 358 8.68 -14.55 -3.63
N GLN A 359 7.51 -14.88 -3.09
CA GLN A 359 6.35 -15.32 -3.87
C GLN A 359 5.91 -14.27 -4.90
N MET A 360 5.87 -12.98 -4.51
CA MET A 360 5.53 -11.88 -5.42
C MET A 360 6.50 -11.78 -6.59
N GLN A 361 7.80 -11.79 -6.32
CA GLN A 361 8.80 -11.67 -7.40
C GLN A 361 8.86 -12.90 -8.29
N ALA A 362 8.66 -14.10 -7.73
CA ALA A 362 8.60 -15.32 -8.52
C ALA A 362 7.36 -15.35 -9.44
N LYS A 363 6.22 -14.85 -8.97
CA LYS A 363 4.96 -14.91 -9.70
C LYS A 363 4.79 -13.77 -10.72
N PHE A 364 5.08 -12.54 -10.32
CA PHE A 364 4.79 -11.35 -11.12
C PHE A 364 6.01 -10.76 -11.84
N GLY A 365 7.19 -11.32 -11.60
CA GLY A 365 8.45 -10.87 -12.14
C GLY A 365 9.12 -9.75 -11.33
N GLU A 366 10.43 -9.89 -11.18
CA GLU A 366 11.24 -8.98 -10.36
C GLU A 366 11.19 -7.53 -10.86
N ALA A 367 11.24 -7.31 -12.16
CA ALA A 367 11.24 -5.98 -12.76
C ALA A 367 9.93 -5.22 -12.48
N ARG A 368 8.78 -5.90 -12.58
CA ARG A 368 7.47 -5.33 -12.29
C ARG A 368 7.35 -4.94 -10.81
N VAL A 369 7.75 -5.84 -9.92
CA VAL A 369 7.72 -5.57 -8.47
C VAL A 369 8.64 -4.42 -8.09
N LYS A 370 9.86 -4.35 -8.63
CA LYS A 370 10.79 -3.21 -8.44
C LYS A 370 10.18 -1.87 -8.83
N ASN A 371 9.43 -1.82 -9.94
CA ASN A 371 8.83 -0.57 -10.43
C ASN A 371 7.72 -0.04 -9.52
N ILE A 372 7.10 -0.91 -8.74
CA ILE A 372 6.00 -0.57 -7.81
C ILE A 372 6.53 -0.15 -6.44
N PHE A 373 7.62 -0.73 -5.96
CA PHE A 373 8.18 -0.43 -4.64
C PHE A 373 9.00 0.86 -4.62
N GLU A 374 8.99 1.56 -3.48
CA GLU A 374 9.83 2.74 -3.26
C GLU A 374 11.32 2.36 -3.27
N LYS A 375 12.12 3.11 -4.00
CA LYS A 375 13.57 3.03 -3.93
C LYS A 375 14.10 3.88 -2.77
N GLY A 376 15.22 3.49 -2.18
CA GLY A 376 15.88 4.28 -1.14
C GLY A 376 16.12 5.72 -1.60
N GLY A 377 15.68 6.70 -0.79
CA GLY A 377 15.70 8.12 -1.12
C GLY A 377 14.45 8.63 -1.85
N GLU A 378 13.43 7.80 -2.06
CA GLU A 378 12.18 8.17 -2.73
C GLU A 378 10.97 7.98 -1.79
N GLY A 379 9.79 8.49 -2.17
CA GLY A 379 8.51 8.27 -1.49
C GLY A 379 8.56 8.51 0.01
N THR A 380 8.04 7.58 0.78
CA THR A 380 8.01 7.65 2.27
C THR A 380 9.39 7.47 2.92
N ILE A 381 10.40 7.04 2.15
CA ILE A 381 11.81 6.94 2.58
C ILE A 381 12.72 7.99 1.92
N SER A 382 12.14 9.07 1.38
CA SER A 382 12.88 10.15 0.71
C SER A 382 13.94 10.82 1.58
N ALA A 383 13.74 10.85 2.91
CA ALA A 383 14.71 11.38 3.88
C ALA A 383 15.76 10.34 4.33
N TYR A 384 15.60 9.06 3.94
CA TYR A 384 16.38 7.92 4.41
C TYR A 384 17.03 7.20 3.24
N TYR A 385 18.10 6.43 3.49
CA TYR A 385 18.77 5.55 2.51
C TYR A 385 19.30 6.26 1.27
N LYS A 386 19.50 7.60 1.28
CA LYS A 386 20.04 8.37 0.15
C LYS A 386 21.45 7.94 -0.22
N ASN A 387 22.28 7.63 0.78
CA ASN A 387 23.67 7.19 0.63
C ASN A 387 23.81 5.70 0.98
N PHE A 388 22.79 4.91 0.67
CA PHE A 388 22.79 3.48 0.96
C PHE A 388 23.82 2.77 0.08
N PRO A 389 24.61 1.81 0.61
CA PRO A 389 25.73 1.20 -0.11
C PRO A 389 25.30 0.27 -1.26
N GLY A 390 24.04 -0.05 -1.38
CA GLY A 390 23.45 -0.83 -2.46
C GLY A 390 22.22 -0.16 -3.02
N THR A 391 21.31 -0.94 -3.60
CA THR A 391 20.00 -0.46 -4.02
C THR A 391 18.92 -1.15 -3.18
N MET A 392 18.09 -0.36 -2.50
CA MET A 392 16.98 -0.85 -1.68
C MET A 392 15.65 -0.53 -2.35
N TYR A 393 14.72 -1.46 -2.25
CA TYR A 393 13.30 -1.28 -2.57
C TYR A 393 12.49 -1.76 -1.38
N ALA A 394 11.63 -0.91 -0.83
CA ALA A 394 10.96 -1.24 0.43
C ALA A 394 9.58 -0.61 0.55
N LYS A 395 8.80 -1.11 1.52
CA LYS A 395 7.60 -0.47 2.01
C LYS A 395 7.75 -0.15 3.48
N THR A 396 7.46 1.09 3.84
CA THR A 396 7.39 1.53 5.23
C THR A 396 6.04 1.22 5.85
N GLY A 397 6.02 1.15 7.19
CA GLY A 397 4.79 1.15 7.98
C GLY A 397 4.99 2.00 9.24
N THR A 398 3.97 2.79 9.62
CA THR A 398 3.99 3.58 10.84
C THR A 398 2.60 3.72 11.41
N LEU A 399 2.47 3.40 12.69
CA LEU A 399 1.34 3.72 13.56
C LEU A 399 1.91 4.21 14.90
N GLY A 400 1.09 4.75 15.77
CA GLY A 400 1.54 5.12 17.11
C GLY A 400 2.21 3.92 17.81
N GLY A 401 3.49 4.06 18.15
CA GLY A 401 4.32 3.02 18.76
C GLY A 401 4.79 1.90 17.82
N GLN A 402 4.56 1.99 16.48
CA GLN A 402 4.91 0.96 15.52
C GLN A 402 5.74 1.54 14.37
N VAL A 403 6.82 0.87 14.01
CA VAL A 403 7.62 1.16 12.80
C VAL A 403 7.92 -0.15 12.09
N ALA A 404 7.67 -0.21 10.81
CA ALA A 404 7.92 -1.37 9.97
C ALA A 404 8.66 -0.98 8.70
N LEU A 405 9.53 -1.86 8.22
CA LEU A 405 10.19 -1.74 6.92
C LEU A 405 10.46 -3.14 6.38
N SER A 406 9.88 -3.45 5.23
CA SER A 406 10.09 -4.74 4.55
C SER A 406 10.33 -4.52 3.06
N GLY A 407 11.20 -5.34 2.47
CA GLY A 407 11.58 -5.18 1.08
C GLY A 407 12.76 -6.05 0.66
N PHE A 408 13.50 -5.58 -0.32
CA PHE A 408 14.67 -6.27 -0.85
C PHE A 408 15.80 -5.30 -1.21
N ILE A 409 17.03 -5.80 -1.11
CA ILE A 409 18.27 -5.05 -1.30
C ILE A 409 19.13 -5.78 -2.32
N TYR A 410 19.76 -5.02 -3.24
CA TYR A 410 20.89 -5.47 -4.04
C TYR A 410 22.15 -4.85 -3.47
N THR A 411 23.06 -5.69 -2.96
CA THR A 411 24.31 -5.24 -2.34
C THR A 411 25.31 -4.76 -3.40
N PRO A 412 26.42 -4.07 -3.03
CA PRO A 412 27.48 -3.71 -3.97
C PRO A 412 28.06 -4.91 -4.73
N LYS A 413 28.07 -6.08 -4.12
CA LYS A 413 28.51 -7.34 -4.75
C LYS A 413 27.39 -8.10 -5.48
N GLN A 414 26.29 -7.39 -5.81
CA GLN A 414 25.15 -7.92 -6.57
C GLN A 414 24.44 -9.11 -5.89
N GLN A 415 24.57 -9.24 -4.57
CA GLN A 415 23.77 -10.23 -3.82
C GLN A 415 22.40 -9.65 -3.55
N LYS A 416 21.36 -10.47 -3.70
CA LYS A 416 19.97 -10.11 -3.42
C LYS A 416 19.62 -10.54 -2.00
N LEU A 417 19.16 -9.60 -1.20
CA LEU A 417 18.68 -9.84 0.16
C LEU A 417 17.20 -9.48 0.23
N TYR A 418 16.38 -10.33 0.83
CA TYR A 418 15.06 -9.95 1.35
C TYR A 418 15.20 -9.59 2.82
N PHE A 419 14.49 -8.58 3.27
CA PHE A 419 14.54 -8.15 4.66
C PHE A 419 13.18 -7.70 5.18
N SER A 420 12.98 -7.87 6.47
CA SER A 420 11.87 -7.30 7.23
C SER A 420 12.36 -6.92 8.62
N VAL A 421 12.11 -5.69 9.03
CA VAL A 421 12.38 -5.16 10.38
C VAL A 421 11.09 -4.56 10.90
N LEU A 422 10.54 -5.13 11.96
CA LEU A 422 9.31 -4.71 12.61
C LEU A 422 9.62 -4.30 14.05
N VAL A 423 9.25 -3.07 14.43
CA VAL A 423 9.45 -2.52 15.77
C VAL A 423 8.08 -2.17 16.35
N ALA A 424 7.76 -2.72 17.50
CA ALA A 424 6.49 -2.51 18.20
C ALA A 424 6.71 -1.92 19.59
N ASN A 425 5.74 -1.12 20.05
CA ASN A 425 5.69 -0.53 21.38
C ASN A 425 6.91 0.35 21.70
N HIS A 426 7.47 1.05 20.71
CA HIS A 426 8.51 2.02 21.00
C HIS A 426 7.93 3.25 21.68
N MET A 427 8.68 3.78 22.67
CA MET A 427 8.34 4.99 23.43
C MET A 427 9.08 6.23 22.90
N SER A 428 9.77 6.11 21.78
CA SER A 428 10.44 7.24 21.14
C SER A 428 9.43 8.34 20.79
N PRO A 429 9.71 9.62 21.09
CA PRO A 429 8.79 10.73 20.79
C PRO A 429 8.39 10.83 19.32
N THR A 430 9.27 10.38 18.42
CA THR A 430 9.00 10.35 16.97
C THR A 430 9.49 9.05 16.37
N SER A 431 8.83 8.61 15.30
CA SER A 431 9.28 7.44 14.52
C SER A 431 10.64 7.66 13.83
N THR A 432 11.12 8.90 13.73
CA THR A 432 12.39 9.27 13.08
C THR A 432 13.59 8.59 13.73
N GLN A 433 13.66 8.58 15.07
CA GLN A 433 14.79 7.95 15.78
C GLN A 433 14.83 6.43 15.52
N VAL A 434 13.67 5.77 15.55
CA VAL A 434 13.54 4.34 15.22
C VAL A 434 13.98 4.07 13.78
N ARG A 435 13.48 4.85 12.81
CA ARG A 435 13.82 4.72 11.39
C ARG A 435 15.33 4.91 11.15
N ARG A 436 15.99 5.87 11.83
CA ARG A 436 17.45 6.06 11.74
C ARG A 436 18.24 4.89 12.33
N ALA A 437 17.76 4.29 13.41
CA ALA A 437 18.39 3.08 13.96
C ALA A 437 18.30 1.91 12.96
N VAL A 438 17.13 1.70 12.33
CA VAL A 438 16.94 0.69 11.29
C VAL A 438 17.80 0.97 10.06
N GLU A 439 17.87 2.23 9.60
CA GLU A 439 18.73 2.65 8.47
C GLU A 439 20.21 2.32 8.76
N THR A 440 20.69 2.68 9.95
CA THR A 440 22.07 2.39 10.40
C THR A 440 22.33 0.88 10.39
N TYR A 441 21.39 0.09 10.89
CA TYR A 441 21.49 -1.36 10.92
C TYR A 441 21.61 -1.95 9.51
N LEU A 442 20.65 -1.65 8.62
CA LEU A 442 20.63 -2.18 7.27
C LEU A 442 21.84 -1.73 6.44
N THR A 443 22.30 -0.48 6.66
CA THR A 443 23.53 0.04 6.03
C THR A 443 24.76 -0.76 6.44
N LYS A 444 24.91 -1.07 7.74
CA LYS A 444 26.03 -1.90 8.22
C LYS A 444 25.99 -3.31 7.68
N VAL A 445 24.80 -3.94 7.66
CA VAL A 445 24.62 -5.29 7.08
C VAL A 445 25.02 -5.29 5.60
N THR A 446 24.51 -4.33 4.83
CA THR A 446 24.77 -4.26 3.38
C THR A 446 26.23 -3.98 3.04
N LYS A 447 26.93 -3.12 3.83
CA LYS A 447 28.38 -2.87 3.64
C LYS A 447 29.24 -4.11 3.90
N GLY A 448 28.81 -5.01 4.78
CA GLY A 448 29.50 -6.26 5.08
C GLY A 448 29.31 -7.35 4.04
N MET A 449 28.39 -7.14 3.09
CA MET A 449 28.03 -8.09 2.02
C MET A 449 28.55 -7.64 0.67
#